data_7467491e5a0b4cb581ed157a832bb489
#
_entry.id   7467491e5a0b4cb581ed157a832bb489
#
_cell.length_a   1.000
_cell.length_b   1.000
_cell.length_c   1.000
_cell.angle_alpha   90.00
_cell.angle_beta   90.00
_cell.angle_gamma   90.00
#
_symmetry.space_group_name_H-M   'P 1'
#
loop_
_entity.id
_entity.type
_entity.pdbx_description
1 polymer ?
#
loop_
_entity_poly.entity_id
_entity_poly.type
_entity_poly.pdbx_seq_one_letter_code
_entity_poly.pdbx_strand_id
1 'polypeptide(L)'
;LRAERVWVETFTGLRLEQFERLLKAVRDRGGNGTLRGRPWCLPLAERVLVVAVYYRTNLTMRQLGPLFGISSSTVCRVIQRLGPLLALEPVSRPGDAADRLWIVDGTLIPVRDRKVGSSSRNYRFSANVQVIVDADTRLVIAAARPVPGTTADAHAWRASGLAGHCQDVTVLADGAYLNCGMITPHRKRPRRELLPGEEDDNAAHRKVRARVEHVIGRMKNYKILRDCRQHGDGLHHAVQAVAHMHNLALAS
;
A
#
# COMPACT_ATOMS: atom_id res chain seq x y z
N LEU A 1 14.96 2.72 -21.00
CA LEU A 1 14.52 1.43 -20.44
C LEU A 1 13.41 0.83 -21.29
N ARG A 2 13.37 -0.47 -21.41
CA ARG A 2 12.32 -1.24 -22.06
C ARG A 2 11.74 -2.25 -21.08
N ALA A 3 10.56 -2.82 -21.39
CA ALA A 3 9.93 -3.83 -20.53
C ALA A 3 10.59 -5.22 -20.72
N GLU A 4 11.88 -5.27 -20.55
CA GLU A 4 12.72 -6.48 -20.60
C GLU A 4 13.02 -6.98 -19.18
N ARG A 5 13.27 -8.27 -19.04
CA ARG A 5 13.46 -8.94 -17.74
C ARG A 5 14.44 -8.20 -16.83
N VAL A 6 15.61 -7.84 -17.32
CA VAL A 6 16.67 -7.18 -16.54
C VAL A 6 16.20 -5.86 -15.93
N TRP A 7 15.43 -5.07 -16.68
CA TRP A 7 14.93 -3.78 -16.17
C TRP A 7 13.71 -3.94 -15.27
N VAL A 8 12.83 -4.87 -15.59
CA VAL A 8 11.65 -5.18 -14.78
C VAL A 8 12.09 -5.64 -13.39
N GLU A 9 12.91 -6.69 -13.31
CA GLU A 9 13.32 -7.27 -12.02
C GLU A 9 14.13 -6.26 -11.20
N THR A 10 15.08 -5.56 -11.81
CA THR A 10 15.95 -4.60 -11.12
C THR A 10 15.19 -3.40 -10.55
N PHE A 11 14.28 -2.83 -11.36
CA PHE A 11 13.66 -1.55 -11.02
C PHE A 11 12.27 -1.67 -10.40
N THR A 12 11.62 -2.82 -10.46
CA THR A 12 10.30 -3.01 -9.85
C THR A 12 10.32 -3.94 -8.65
N GLY A 13 11.28 -4.87 -8.62
CA GLY A 13 11.33 -5.96 -7.65
C GLY A 13 10.31 -7.07 -7.93
N LEU A 14 9.72 -7.09 -9.13
CA LEU A 14 8.84 -8.15 -9.62
C LEU A 14 9.59 -9.03 -10.61
N ARG A 15 9.37 -10.33 -10.58
CA ARG A 15 9.77 -11.23 -11.67
C ARG A 15 8.98 -10.89 -12.94
N LEU A 16 9.48 -11.29 -14.11
CA LEU A 16 8.83 -10.96 -15.38
C LEU A 16 7.37 -11.45 -15.43
N GLU A 17 7.10 -12.68 -14.97
CA GLU A 17 5.76 -13.25 -14.94
C GLU A 17 4.80 -12.47 -14.01
N GLN A 18 5.32 -11.96 -12.90
CA GLN A 18 4.55 -11.13 -11.97
C GLN A 18 4.24 -9.76 -12.58
N PHE A 19 5.19 -9.19 -13.32
CA PHE A 19 4.98 -7.97 -14.07
C PHE A 19 3.98 -8.15 -15.21
N GLU A 20 3.98 -9.28 -15.89
CA GLU A 20 2.99 -9.61 -16.92
C GLU A 20 1.58 -9.72 -16.36
N ARG A 21 1.43 -10.27 -15.13
CA ARG A 21 0.13 -10.25 -14.42
C ARG A 21 -0.32 -8.82 -14.13
N LEU A 22 0.58 -7.95 -13.65
CA LEU A 22 0.29 -6.53 -13.45
C LEU A 22 -0.11 -5.85 -14.75
N LEU A 23 0.62 -6.12 -15.85
CA LEU A 23 0.34 -5.59 -17.17
C LEU A 23 -1.04 -6.04 -17.69
N LYS A 24 -1.38 -7.32 -17.46
CA LYS A 24 -2.71 -7.86 -17.79
C LYS A 24 -3.80 -7.11 -17.03
N ALA A 25 -3.68 -6.96 -15.71
CA ALA A 25 -4.65 -6.24 -14.89
C ALA A 25 -4.86 -4.80 -15.39
N VAL A 26 -3.78 -4.09 -15.71
CA VAL A 26 -3.85 -2.73 -16.26
C VAL A 26 -4.53 -2.71 -17.63
N ARG A 27 -4.27 -3.70 -18.48
CA ARG A 27 -4.90 -3.82 -19.80
C ARG A 27 -6.41 -4.05 -19.67
N ASP A 28 -6.80 -4.98 -18.81
CA ASP A 28 -8.21 -5.33 -18.57
C ASP A 28 -9.00 -4.12 -18.02
N ARG A 29 -8.33 -3.22 -17.30
CA ARG A 29 -8.87 -1.95 -16.79
C ARG A 29 -8.80 -0.79 -17.80
N GLY A 30 -8.56 -1.07 -19.07
CA GLY A 30 -8.56 -0.07 -20.15
C GLY A 30 -7.27 0.73 -20.30
N GLY A 31 -6.13 0.24 -19.79
CA GLY A 31 -4.82 0.90 -19.90
C GLY A 31 -4.34 1.11 -21.34
N ASN A 32 -4.83 0.32 -22.30
CA ASN A 32 -4.54 0.50 -23.74
C ASN A 32 -5.29 1.66 -24.37
N GLY A 33 -6.41 2.10 -23.77
CA GLY A 33 -7.28 3.09 -24.37
C GLY A 33 -6.53 4.42 -24.65
N THR A 34 -6.66 4.90 -25.85
CA THR A 34 -6.38 6.29 -26.20
C THR A 34 -7.65 7.07 -26.01
N LEU A 35 -7.76 7.82 -24.93
CA LEU A 35 -8.71 8.92 -24.92
C LEU A 35 -8.25 9.92 -25.98
N ARG A 36 -9.18 10.58 -26.67
CA ARG A 36 -8.96 11.57 -27.74
C ARG A 36 -7.56 12.20 -27.73
N GLY A 37 -6.85 12.17 -28.84
CA GLY A 37 -5.55 12.80 -29.02
C GLY A 37 -4.49 11.92 -29.70
N ARG A 38 -3.25 12.39 -29.71
CA ARG A 38 -2.13 11.68 -30.31
C ARG A 38 -1.88 10.34 -29.61
N PRO A 39 -1.65 9.25 -30.33
CA PRO A 39 -1.29 7.96 -29.76
C PRO A 39 -0.06 8.04 -28.84
N TRP A 40 0.01 7.18 -27.85
CA TRP A 40 1.16 7.07 -26.97
C TRP A 40 2.38 6.59 -27.75
N CYS A 41 3.52 7.26 -27.56
CA CYS A 41 4.78 6.84 -28.18
C CYS A 41 5.38 5.57 -27.55
N LEU A 42 5.00 5.24 -26.31
CA LEU A 42 5.45 4.02 -25.64
C LEU A 42 4.35 2.96 -25.64
N PRO A 43 4.71 1.68 -25.86
CA PRO A 43 3.84 0.55 -25.63
C PRO A 43 3.29 0.51 -24.20
N LEU A 44 2.18 -0.19 -23.97
CA LEU A 44 1.58 -0.27 -22.63
C LEU A 44 2.55 -0.83 -21.59
N ALA A 45 3.30 -1.88 -21.93
CA ALA A 45 4.27 -2.50 -21.02
C ALA A 45 5.31 -1.48 -20.51
N GLU A 46 5.86 -0.66 -21.39
CA GLU A 46 6.82 0.37 -21.02
C GLU A 46 6.17 1.48 -20.20
N ARG A 47 4.92 1.85 -20.48
CA ARG A 47 4.17 2.83 -19.67
C ARG A 47 3.89 2.32 -18.26
N VAL A 48 3.54 1.03 -18.11
CA VAL A 48 3.37 0.40 -16.79
C VAL A 48 4.71 0.35 -16.06
N LEU A 49 5.81 0.04 -16.77
CA LEU A 49 7.15 0.05 -16.20
C LEU A 49 7.54 1.46 -15.72
N VAL A 50 7.22 2.54 -16.45
CA VAL A 50 7.43 3.93 -15.98
C VAL A 50 6.79 4.15 -14.60
N VAL A 51 5.54 3.73 -14.42
CA VAL A 51 4.82 3.91 -13.15
C VAL A 51 5.44 3.06 -12.04
N ALA A 52 5.74 1.79 -12.32
CA ALA A 52 6.34 0.89 -11.33
C ALA A 52 7.73 1.36 -10.89
N VAL A 53 8.58 1.79 -11.83
CA VAL A 53 9.90 2.39 -11.54
C VAL A 53 9.74 3.67 -10.73
N TYR A 54 8.80 4.54 -11.10
CA TYR A 54 8.51 5.77 -10.34
C TYR A 54 8.16 5.45 -8.89
N TYR A 55 7.25 4.51 -8.64
CA TYR A 55 6.86 4.15 -7.28
C TYR A 55 8.00 3.48 -6.51
N ARG A 56 8.77 2.62 -7.17
CA ARG A 56 9.88 1.91 -6.53
C ARG A 56 11.04 2.82 -6.15
N THR A 57 11.45 3.71 -7.05
CA THR A 57 12.67 4.50 -6.94
C THR A 57 12.44 5.92 -6.45
N ASN A 58 11.23 6.44 -6.63
CA ASN A 58 10.88 7.85 -6.44
C ASN A 58 11.78 8.82 -7.23
N LEU A 59 12.26 8.41 -8.41
CA LEU A 59 12.97 9.30 -9.32
C LEU A 59 12.07 10.44 -9.77
N THR A 60 12.64 11.60 -10.04
CA THR A 60 11.86 12.72 -10.57
C THR A 60 11.41 12.45 -12.00
N MET A 61 10.32 13.08 -12.44
CA MET A 61 9.86 12.95 -13.82
C MET A 61 10.91 13.40 -14.84
N ARG A 62 11.79 14.35 -14.44
CA ARG A 62 12.93 14.81 -15.27
C ARG A 62 14.02 13.75 -15.41
N GLN A 63 14.22 12.90 -14.40
CA GLN A 63 15.15 11.76 -14.45
C GLN A 63 14.57 10.57 -15.19
N LEU A 64 13.26 10.33 -15.05
CA LEU A 64 12.58 9.24 -15.76
C LEU A 64 12.48 9.51 -17.27
N GLY A 65 12.28 10.76 -17.68
CA GLY A 65 12.16 11.12 -19.10
C GLY A 65 13.27 10.53 -19.97
N PRO A 66 14.55 10.85 -19.72
CA PRO A 66 15.68 10.28 -20.49
C PRO A 66 15.77 8.77 -20.44
N LEU A 67 15.45 8.13 -19.30
CA LEU A 67 15.49 6.67 -19.16
C LEU A 67 14.53 5.94 -20.13
N PHE A 68 13.45 6.59 -20.50
CA PHE A 68 12.41 6.03 -21.39
C PHE A 68 12.34 6.74 -22.74
N GLY A 69 13.21 7.72 -23.03
CA GLY A 69 13.19 8.48 -24.27
C GLY A 69 11.94 9.34 -24.46
N ILE A 70 11.37 9.87 -23.38
CA ILE A 70 10.15 10.70 -23.39
C ILE A 70 10.33 11.96 -22.56
N SER A 71 9.45 12.96 -22.79
CA SER A 71 9.47 14.20 -22.00
C SER A 71 8.96 13.96 -20.57
N SER A 72 9.42 14.79 -19.63
CA SER A 72 8.92 14.78 -18.25
C SER A 72 7.41 15.00 -18.16
N SER A 73 6.83 15.80 -19.07
CA SER A 73 5.38 15.98 -19.17
C SER A 73 4.66 14.72 -19.61
N THR A 74 5.27 13.92 -20.48
CA THR A 74 4.73 12.61 -20.87
C THR A 74 4.80 11.63 -19.71
N VAL A 75 5.91 11.60 -18.95
CA VAL A 75 6.01 10.80 -17.71
C VAL A 75 4.88 11.15 -16.75
N CYS A 76 4.64 12.45 -16.50
CA CYS A 76 3.57 12.93 -15.64
C CYS A 76 2.20 12.38 -16.08
N ARG A 77 1.87 12.53 -17.36
CA ARG A 77 0.61 12.04 -17.93
C ARG A 77 0.46 10.53 -17.84
N VAL A 78 1.54 9.76 -18.04
CA VAL A 78 1.55 8.30 -17.89
C VAL A 78 1.24 7.92 -16.44
N ILE A 79 1.91 8.55 -15.46
CA ILE A 79 1.69 8.28 -14.03
C ILE A 79 0.25 8.62 -13.63
N GLN A 80 -0.26 9.78 -14.03
CA GLN A 80 -1.62 10.20 -13.71
C GLN A 80 -2.67 9.27 -14.29
N ARG A 81 -2.46 8.79 -15.51
CA ARG A 81 -3.43 7.93 -16.20
C ARG A 81 -3.38 6.48 -15.74
N LEU A 82 -2.19 5.91 -15.61
CA LEU A 82 -2.04 4.50 -15.30
C LEU A 82 -1.95 4.21 -13.79
N GLY A 83 -1.52 5.18 -12.97
CA GLY A 83 -1.44 5.00 -11.53
C GLY A 83 -2.71 4.41 -10.90
N PRO A 84 -3.91 4.96 -11.17
CA PRO A 84 -5.17 4.39 -10.68
C PRO A 84 -5.45 2.97 -11.16
N LEU A 85 -4.96 2.60 -12.35
CA LEU A 85 -5.20 1.28 -12.96
C LEU A 85 -4.30 0.18 -12.37
N LEU A 86 -3.23 0.56 -11.66
CA LEU A 86 -2.39 -0.38 -10.91
C LEU A 86 -2.97 -0.74 -9.53
N ALA A 87 -4.14 -0.22 -9.17
CA ALA A 87 -4.72 -0.42 -7.86
C ALA A 87 -4.82 -1.90 -7.47
N LEU A 88 -4.77 -2.15 -6.15
CA LEU A 88 -4.98 -3.48 -5.59
C LEU A 88 -6.33 -4.05 -6.10
N GLU A 89 -6.29 -5.29 -6.55
CA GLU A 89 -7.53 -6.00 -6.85
C GLU A 89 -8.24 -6.33 -5.54
N PRO A 90 -9.56 -6.19 -5.50
CA PRO A 90 -10.32 -6.65 -4.34
C PRO A 90 -9.97 -8.12 -4.10
N VAL A 91 -9.43 -8.42 -2.95
CA VAL A 91 -9.20 -9.81 -2.57
C VAL A 91 -10.58 -10.42 -2.35
N SER A 92 -10.93 -11.40 -3.19
CA SER A 92 -12.16 -12.16 -2.99
C SER A 92 -12.13 -12.74 -1.57
N ARG A 93 -13.23 -12.56 -0.83
CA ARG A 93 -13.33 -13.12 0.53
C ARG A 93 -13.14 -14.63 0.42
N PRO A 94 -12.11 -15.22 1.07
CA PRO A 94 -11.92 -16.65 1.05
C PRO A 94 -13.14 -17.33 1.68
N GLY A 95 -13.54 -18.50 1.18
CA GLY A 95 -14.63 -19.27 1.77
C GLY A 95 -14.35 -19.71 3.21
N ASP A 96 -13.07 -19.76 3.59
CA ASP A 96 -12.52 -20.05 4.91
C ASP A 96 -12.22 -18.79 5.76
N ALA A 97 -12.85 -17.67 5.46
CA ALA A 97 -12.56 -16.38 6.10
C ALA A 97 -12.72 -16.43 7.64
N ALA A 98 -13.63 -17.25 8.15
CA ALA A 98 -13.84 -17.41 9.59
C ALA A 98 -12.62 -18.02 10.31
N ASP A 99 -11.82 -18.84 9.62
CA ASP A 99 -10.62 -19.49 10.18
C ASP A 99 -9.36 -18.63 9.97
N ARG A 100 -9.48 -17.47 9.30
CA ARG A 100 -8.35 -16.60 9.02
C ARG A 100 -8.15 -15.54 10.09
N LEU A 101 -6.90 -15.22 10.29
CA LEU A 101 -6.46 -14.14 11.18
C LEU A 101 -5.94 -12.98 10.36
N TRP A 102 -6.57 -11.82 10.51
CA TRP A 102 -6.10 -10.59 9.87
C TRP A 102 -5.51 -9.64 10.90
N ILE A 103 -4.61 -8.79 10.43
CA ILE A 103 -3.94 -7.81 11.27
C ILE A 103 -4.17 -6.43 10.65
N VAL A 104 -4.59 -5.49 11.49
CA VAL A 104 -4.74 -4.09 11.12
C VAL A 104 -3.62 -3.28 11.74
N ASP A 105 -3.04 -2.40 10.94
CA ASP A 105 -2.07 -1.43 11.42
C ASP A 105 -2.12 -0.14 10.59
N GLY A 106 -1.73 0.96 11.23
CA GLY A 106 -1.60 2.28 10.62
C GLY A 106 -0.15 2.59 10.27
N THR A 107 0.06 3.26 9.14
CA THR A 107 1.40 3.72 8.80
C THR A 107 1.41 5.18 8.37
N LEU A 108 2.36 5.95 8.90
CA LEU A 108 2.59 7.32 8.46
C LEU A 108 3.46 7.34 7.20
N ILE A 109 3.00 8.08 6.21
CA ILE A 109 3.70 8.31 4.95
C ILE A 109 4.00 9.79 4.84
N PRO A 110 5.29 10.21 4.77
CA PRO A 110 5.64 11.59 4.54
C PRO A 110 5.10 12.08 3.19
N VAL A 111 4.49 13.26 3.18
CA VAL A 111 3.89 13.86 1.98
C VAL A 111 4.34 15.30 1.82
N ARG A 112 4.38 15.77 0.58
CA ARG A 112 4.67 17.18 0.26
C ARG A 112 3.40 17.99 0.02
N ASP A 113 2.30 17.33 -0.32
CA ASP A 113 1.00 17.98 -0.46
C ASP A 113 0.38 18.27 0.89
N ARG A 114 0.33 19.56 1.24
CA ARG A 114 -0.25 20.04 2.50
C ARG A 114 -1.76 19.87 2.58
N LYS A 115 -2.45 19.63 1.46
CA LYS A 115 -3.88 19.38 1.42
C LYS A 115 -4.23 17.96 1.88
N VAL A 116 -3.29 17.03 1.69
CA VAL A 116 -3.45 15.61 2.03
C VAL A 116 -2.85 15.29 3.39
N GLY A 117 -1.79 16.00 3.78
CA GLY A 117 -1.04 15.74 4.99
C GLY A 117 -1.23 16.80 6.08
N SER A 118 -0.88 16.43 7.30
CA SER A 118 -0.70 17.34 8.42
C SER A 118 0.60 17.07 9.16
N SER A 119 1.04 18.04 9.98
CA SER A 119 2.23 17.85 10.82
C SER A 119 1.96 16.76 11.85
N SER A 120 2.81 15.77 11.93
CA SER A 120 2.72 14.68 12.89
C SER A 120 3.97 14.63 13.77
N ARG A 121 3.90 13.82 14.86
CA ARG A 121 5.04 13.66 15.79
C ARG A 121 6.34 13.26 15.07
N ASN A 122 6.25 12.40 14.07
CA ASN A 122 7.42 11.81 13.41
C ASN A 122 7.81 12.56 12.12
N TYR A 123 6.90 13.33 11.53
CA TYR A 123 7.12 13.98 10.24
C TYR A 123 6.46 15.37 10.22
N ARG A 124 7.13 16.31 9.54
CA ARG A 124 6.60 17.66 9.39
C ARG A 124 5.24 17.70 8.69
N PHE A 125 5.08 16.87 7.64
CA PHE A 125 3.81 16.62 6.98
C PHE A 125 3.73 15.13 6.63
N SER A 126 2.66 14.47 7.06
CA SER A 126 2.41 13.07 6.79
C SER A 126 0.92 12.79 6.62
N ALA A 127 0.62 11.68 6.00
CA ALA A 127 -0.71 11.09 5.97
C ALA A 127 -0.68 9.73 6.66
N ASN A 128 -1.74 9.39 7.38
CA ASN A 128 -1.96 8.09 8.00
C ASN A 128 -2.73 7.20 7.02
N VAL A 129 -2.26 5.99 6.81
CA VAL A 129 -2.88 4.97 5.97
C VAL A 129 -3.08 3.71 6.78
N GLN A 130 -4.32 3.25 6.85
CA GLN A 130 -4.68 1.99 7.48
C GLN A 130 -4.58 0.86 6.48
N VAL A 131 -4.02 -0.29 6.88
CA VAL A 131 -3.90 -1.49 6.05
C VAL A 131 -4.41 -2.71 6.80
N ILE A 132 -5.03 -3.63 6.06
CA ILE A 132 -5.40 -4.97 6.52
C ILE A 132 -4.46 -5.95 5.85
N VAL A 133 -3.87 -6.82 6.63
CA VAL A 133 -2.94 -7.86 6.16
C VAL A 133 -3.40 -9.22 6.68
N ASP A 134 -3.42 -10.21 5.82
CA ASP A 134 -3.60 -11.60 6.22
C ASP A 134 -2.35 -12.10 6.95
N ALA A 135 -2.54 -12.65 8.15
CA ALA A 135 -1.42 -13.01 9.02
C ALA A 135 -0.57 -14.15 8.46
N ASP A 136 -1.15 -15.08 7.71
CA ASP A 136 -0.46 -16.27 7.22
C ASP A 136 0.16 -16.06 5.86
N THR A 137 -0.62 -15.55 4.92
CA THR A 137 -0.14 -15.28 3.55
C THR A 137 0.67 -14.01 3.43
N ARG A 138 0.51 -13.07 4.38
CA ARG A 138 1.11 -11.71 4.36
C ARG A 138 0.63 -10.86 3.19
N LEU A 139 -0.46 -11.23 2.56
CA LEU A 139 -1.08 -10.42 1.51
C LEU A 139 -1.76 -9.21 2.13
N VAL A 140 -1.67 -8.08 1.46
CA VAL A 140 -2.49 -6.91 1.77
C VAL A 140 -3.90 -7.18 1.24
N ILE A 141 -4.86 -7.26 2.16
CA ILE A 141 -6.27 -7.48 1.83
C ILE A 141 -6.93 -6.18 1.37
N ALA A 142 -6.66 -5.10 2.09
CA ALA A 142 -7.18 -3.78 1.77
C ALA A 142 -6.28 -2.68 2.34
N ALA A 143 -6.35 -1.51 1.72
CA ALA A 143 -5.71 -0.30 2.20
C ALA A 143 -6.68 0.88 2.10
N ALA A 144 -6.77 1.67 3.17
CA ALA A 144 -7.67 2.81 3.24
C ALA A 144 -7.19 3.99 2.39
N ARG A 145 -8.10 4.93 2.17
CA ARG A 145 -7.72 6.27 1.74
C ARG A 145 -6.85 6.93 2.80
N PRO A 146 -5.80 7.65 2.40
CA PRO A 146 -4.99 8.43 3.33
C PRO A 146 -5.83 9.48 4.08
N VAL A 147 -5.56 9.62 5.37
CA VAL A 147 -6.10 10.72 6.20
C VAL A 147 -4.95 11.54 6.77
N PRO A 148 -5.16 12.78 7.26
CA PRO A 148 -4.10 13.58 7.85
C PRO A 148 -3.31 12.84 8.93
N GLY A 149 -1.99 12.99 8.96
CA GLY A 149 -1.09 12.22 9.82
C GLY A 149 -1.24 12.48 11.33
N THR A 150 -2.00 13.50 11.73
CA THR A 150 -2.42 13.75 13.13
C THR A 150 -3.62 12.94 13.55
N THR A 151 -4.31 12.28 12.60
CA THR A 151 -5.49 11.46 12.88
C THR A 151 -5.08 10.22 13.66
N ALA A 152 -5.67 10.01 14.85
CA ALA A 152 -5.43 8.82 15.66
C ALA A 152 -5.92 7.56 14.93
N ASP A 153 -5.22 6.44 15.09
CA ASP A 153 -5.48 5.21 14.33
C ASP A 153 -6.90 4.69 14.51
N ALA A 154 -7.46 4.70 15.73
CA ALA A 154 -8.85 4.33 15.95
C ALA A 154 -9.85 5.22 15.21
N HIS A 155 -9.54 6.51 15.06
CA HIS A 155 -10.40 7.44 14.31
C HIS A 155 -10.25 7.21 12.80
N ALA A 156 -9.01 7.07 12.33
CA ALA A 156 -8.71 6.73 10.94
C ALA A 156 -9.39 5.42 10.51
N TRP A 157 -9.35 4.40 11.38
CA TRP A 157 -10.01 3.13 11.15
C TRP A 157 -11.53 3.28 10.99
N ARG A 158 -12.20 3.94 11.93
CA ARG A 158 -13.67 4.12 11.88
C ARG A 158 -14.11 4.89 10.64
N ALA A 159 -13.32 5.86 10.20
CA ALA A 159 -13.59 6.66 9.01
C ALA A 159 -13.23 5.94 7.69
N SER A 160 -12.45 4.86 7.75
CA SER A 160 -11.89 4.20 6.56
C SER A 160 -12.89 3.38 5.75
N GLY A 161 -13.98 2.92 6.36
CA GLY A 161 -14.90 1.93 5.79
C GLY A 161 -14.34 0.50 5.72
N LEU A 162 -13.10 0.27 6.17
CA LEU A 162 -12.45 -1.06 6.10
C LEU A 162 -13.10 -2.12 7.00
N ALA A 163 -13.84 -1.70 8.02
CA ALA A 163 -14.54 -2.63 8.92
C ALA A 163 -15.47 -3.60 8.17
N GLY A 164 -16.05 -3.18 7.04
CA GLY A 164 -16.88 -4.03 6.19
C GLY A 164 -16.13 -5.23 5.58
N HIS A 165 -14.81 -5.14 5.39
CA HIS A 165 -13.99 -6.27 4.95
C HIS A 165 -13.77 -7.31 6.05
N CYS A 166 -13.88 -6.91 7.32
CA CYS A 166 -13.52 -7.71 8.48
C CYS A 166 -14.71 -8.48 9.09
N GLN A 167 -15.88 -8.49 8.45
CA GLN A 167 -17.04 -9.24 8.95
C GLN A 167 -16.70 -10.74 9.02
N ASP A 168 -16.99 -11.37 10.16
CA ASP A 168 -16.76 -12.79 10.45
C ASP A 168 -15.28 -13.25 10.34
N VAL A 169 -14.34 -12.32 10.48
CA VAL A 169 -12.90 -12.58 10.50
C VAL A 169 -12.33 -12.15 11.84
N THR A 170 -11.45 -12.96 12.41
CA THR A 170 -10.68 -12.55 13.60
C THR A 170 -9.64 -11.50 13.22
N VAL A 171 -9.69 -10.34 13.87
CA VAL A 171 -8.79 -9.23 13.57
C VAL A 171 -7.98 -8.84 14.80
N LEU A 172 -6.65 -8.79 14.62
CA LEU A 172 -5.71 -8.27 15.63
C LEU A 172 -5.31 -6.82 15.28
N ALA A 173 -5.15 -6.00 16.31
CA ALA A 173 -4.60 -4.66 16.17
C ALA A 173 -3.81 -4.25 17.42
N ASP A 174 -3.10 -3.16 17.38
CA ASP A 174 -2.39 -2.64 18.55
C ASP A 174 -3.34 -1.93 19.53
N GLY A 175 -2.79 -1.49 20.66
CA GLY A 175 -3.56 -0.80 21.70
C GLY A 175 -4.15 0.55 21.28
N ALA A 176 -3.79 1.12 20.11
CA ALA A 176 -4.40 2.33 19.58
C ALA A 176 -5.82 2.09 19.03
N TYR A 177 -6.17 0.83 18.73
CA TYR A 177 -7.48 0.44 18.19
C TYR A 177 -8.48 -0.03 19.27
N LEU A 178 -8.27 0.35 20.51
CA LEU A 178 -9.19 0.00 21.59
C LEU A 178 -10.63 0.40 21.25
N ASN A 179 -11.59 -0.47 21.54
CA ASN A 179 -13.01 -0.28 21.23
C ASN A 179 -13.34 -0.17 19.73
N CYS A 180 -12.52 -0.78 18.86
CA CYS A 180 -12.77 -0.87 17.42
C CYS A 180 -13.26 -2.26 16.96
N GLY A 181 -13.62 -3.14 17.89
CA GLY A 181 -14.09 -4.51 17.57
C GLY A 181 -12.98 -5.50 17.23
N MET A 182 -11.72 -5.18 17.61
CA MET A 182 -10.54 -6.00 17.34
C MET A 182 -9.94 -6.55 18.62
N ILE A 183 -9.20 -7.64 18.52
CA ILE A 183 -8.38 -8.16 19.61
C ILE A 183 -7.16 -7.25 19.77
N THR A 184 -7.06 -6.60 20.92
CA THR A 184 -5.96 -5.72 21.28
C THR A 184 -5.25 -6.26 22.52
N PRO A 185 -3.96 -5.92 22.73
CA PRO A 185 -3.22 -6.43 23.88
C PRO A 185 -3.81 -5.95 25.20
N HIS A 186 -3.70 -6.80 26.22
CA HIS A 186 -4.05 -6.44 27.59
C HIS A 186 -3.23 -5.23 28.06
N ARG A 187 -3.90 -4.27 28.68
CA ARG A 187 -3.26 -3.05 29.17
C ARG A 187 -2.95 -3.15 30.65
N LYS A 188 -1.75 -2.74 31.00
CA LYS A 188 -1.39 -2.50 32.41
C LYS A 188 -2.30 -1.39 32.96
N ARG A 189 -3.01 -1.69 34.05
CA ARG A 189 -3.90 -0.74 34.74
C ARG A 189 -3.12 -0.06 35.87
N PRO A 190 -3.49 1.17 36.29
CA PRO A 190 -2.94 1.78 37.48
C PRO A 190 -3.10 0.81 38.69
N ARG A 191 -2.05 0.58 39.45
CA ARG A 191 -2.01 -0.27 40.65
C ARG A 191 -2.33 -1.76 40.41
N ARG A 192 -2.33 -2.24 39.17
CA ARG A 192 -2.47 -3.66 38.87
C ARG A 192 -1.43 -4.05 37.81
N GLU A 193 -0.62 -5.03 38.13
CA GLU A 193 0.24 -5.66 37.14
C GLU A 193 -0.56 -6.61 36.26
N LEU A 194 -0.01 -6.96 35.09
CA LEU A 194 -0.62 -7.98 34.24
C LEU A 194 -0.49 -9.34 34.94
N LEU A 195 -1.50 -10.17 34.79
CA LEU A 195 -1.43 -11.56 35.21
C LEU A 195 -0.49 -12.33 34.28
N PRO A 196 0.13 -13.44 34.74
CA PRO A 196 1.02 -14.24 33.88
C PRO A 196 0.36 -14.65 32.56
N GLY A 197 -0.90 -15.05 32.54
CA GLY A 197 -1.65 -15.38 31.33
C GLY A 197 -1.86 -14.16 30.41
N GLU A 198 -2.09 -12.96 30.96
CA GLU A 198 -2.21 -11.71 30.16
C GLU A 198 -0.87 -11.32 29.53
N GLU A 199 0.25 -11.66 30.19
CA GLU A 199 1.59 -11.45 29.64
C GLU A 199 1.90 -12.43 28.50
N ASP A 200 1.51 -13.70 28.65
CA ASP A 200 1.66 -14.72 27.62
C ASP A 200 0.81 -14.38 26.39
N ASP A 201 -0.46 -13.97 26.59
CA ASP A 201 -1.33 -13.49 25.53
C ASP A 201 -0.71 -12.29 24.78
N ASN A 202 -0.16 -11.33 25.51
CA ASN A 202 0.51 -10.19 24.92
C ASN A 202 1.78 -10.58 24.17
N ALA A 203 2.50 -11.60 24.62
CA ALA A 203 3.68 -12.11 23.91
C ALA A 203 3.28 -12.79 22.59
N ALA A 204 2.23 -13.64 22.63
CA ALA A 204 1.66 -14.27 21.44
C ALA A 204 1.15 -13.21 20.43
N HIS A 205 0.39 -12.24 20.93
CA HIS A 205 -0.12 -11.12 20.14
C HIS A 205 0.99 -10.35 19.44
N ARG A 206 2.08 -9.96 20.14
CA ARG A 206 3.23 -9.28 19.55
C ARG A 206 3.90 -10.09 18.45
N LYS A 207 4.05 -11.41 18.66
CA LYS A 207 4.66 -12.32 17.67
C LYS A 207 3.87 -12.35 16.37
N VAL A 208 2.56 -12.39 16.45
CA VAL A 208 1.69 -12.38 15.26
C VAL A 208 1.71 -10.99 14.62
N ARG A 209 1.58 -9.93 15.42
CA ARG A 209 1.52 -8.55 14.92
C ARG A 209 2.80 -8.09 14.21
N ALA A 210 3.96 -8.63 14.57
CA ALA A 210 5.20 -8.37 13.85
C ALA A 210 5.11 -8.66 12.34
N ARG A 211 4.17 -9.51 11.90
CA ARG A 211 3.97 -9.83 10.49
C ARG A 211 3.48 -8.62 9.68
N VAL A 212 2.57 -7.80 10.24
CA VAL A 212 2.11 -6.58 9.53
C VAL A 212 3.22 -5.53 9.44
N GLU A 213 4.05 -5.41 10.48
CA GLU A 213 5.20 -4.50 10.47
C GLU A 213 6.18 -4.88 9.35
N HIS A 214 6.43 -6.19 9.15
CA HIS A 214 7.24 -6.69 8.05
C HIS A 214 6.62 -6.39 6.68
N VAL A 215 5.30 -6.52 6.54
CA VAL A 215 4.59 -6.18 5.28
C VAL A 215 4.72 -4.70 5.00
N ILE A 216 4.43 -3.83 5.98
CA ILE A 216 4.58 -2.38 5.85
C ILE A 216 6.03 -2.01 5.51
N GLY A 217 7.01 -2.66 6.15
CA GLY A 217 8.43 -2.49 5.85
C GLY A 217 8.77 -2.84 4.40
N ARG A 218 8.23 -3.94 3.88
CA ARG A 218 8.38 -4.34 2.46
C ARG A 218 7.69 -3.35 1.52
N MET A 219 6.47 -2.91 1.82
CA MET A 219 5.80 -1.86 1.05
C MET A 219 6.62 -0.57 1.01
N LYS A 220 7.24 -0.17 2.12
CA LYS A 220 8.13 1.00 2.19
C LYS A 220 9.45 0.85 1.44
N ASN A 221 9.80 -0.33 0.91
CA ASN A 221 10.86 -0.46 -0.09
C ASN A 221 10.51 0.24 -1.40
N TYR A 222 9.23 0.48 -1.65
CA TYR A 222 8.80 1.43 -2.67
C TYR A 222 8.95 2.85 -2.12
N LYS A 223 9.97 3.56 -2.59
CA LYS A 223 10.41 4.85 -2.02
C LYS A 223 9.35 5.95 -2.09
N ILE A 224 8.35 5.81 -2.94
CA ILE A 224 7.19 6.71 -2.96
C ILE A 224 6.46 6.74 -1.62
N LEU A 225 6.45 5.64 -0.85
CA LEU A 225 5.85 5.58 0.49
C LEU A 225 6.77 6.11 1.61
N ARG A 226 7.99 6.56 1.26
CA ARG A 226 8.91 7.23 2.20
C ARG A 226 9.00 8.74 2.00
N ASP A 227 8.57 9.25 0.85
CA ASP A 227 8.50 10.68 0.50
C ASP A 227 7.56 10.84 -0.70
N CYS A 228 6.25 10.93 -0.45
CA CYS A 228 5.28 11.08 -1.52
C CYS A 228 5.25 12.52 -2.04
N ARG A 229 5.58 12.67 -3.32
CA ARG A 229 5.57 13.96 -4.03
C ARG A 229 4.34 14.15 -4.91
N GLN A 230 3.41 13.19 -4.88
CA GLN A 230 2.15 13.27 -5.60
C GLN A 230 1.19 14.23 -4.90
N HIS A 231 0.29 14.83 -5.68
CA HIS A 231 -0.76 15.71 -5.22
C HIS A 231 -2.14 15.02 -5.29
N GLY A 232 -3.07 15.51 -4.50
CA GLY A 232 -4.44 15.00 -4.45
C GLY A 232 -4.52 13.51 -4.16
N ASP A 233 -5.24 12.76 -4.98
CA ASP A 233 -5.41 11.30 -4.85
C ASP A 233 -4.14 10.49 -5.19
N GLY A 234 -3.03 11.15 -5.57
CA GLY A 234 -1.81 10.47 -6.00
C GLY A 234 -1.21 9.56 -4.94
N LEU A 235 -1.28 9.92 -3.64
CA LEU A 235 -0.85 9.04 -2.56
C LEU A 235 -1.74 7.80 -2.46
N HIS A 236 -3.06 7.96 -2.55
CA HIS A 236 -4.00 6.83 -2.53
C HIS A 236 -3.68 5.84 -3.66
N HIS A 237 -3.51 6.33 -4.88
CA HIS A 237 -3.16 5.49 -6.02
C HIS A 237 -1.81 4.78 -5.84
N ALA A 238 -0.82 5.48 -5.27
CA ALA A 238 0.49 4.89 -4.98
C ALA A 238 0.40 3.77 -3.93
N VAL A 239 -0.36 3.96 -2.85
CA VAL A 239 -0.59 2.93 -1.82
C VAL A 239 -1.24 1.70 -2.42
N GLN A 240 -2.33 1.88 -3.18
CA GLN A 240 -3.05 0.79 -3.83
C GLN A 240 -2.15 0.01 -4.81
N ALA A 241 -1.40 0.72 -5.64
CA ALA A 241 -0.48 0.10 -6.59
C ALA A 241 0.67 -0.65 -5.89
N VAL A 242 1.23 -0.08 -4.83
CA VAL A 242 2.29 -0.74 -4.05
C VAL A 242 1.77 -1.98 -3.35
N ALA A 243 0.56 -1.95 -2.78
CA ALA A 243 -0.09 -3.11 -2.20
C ALA A 243 -0.30 -4.23 -3.24
N HIS A 244 -0.76 -3.89 -4.45
CA HIS A 244 -0.91 -4.86 -5.54
C HIS A 244 0.44 -5.47 -5.96
N MET A 245 1.46 -4.64 -6.18
CA MET A 245 2.80 -5.12 -6.53
C MET A 245 3.43 -5.97 -5.41
N HIS A 246 3.18 -5.62 -4.13
CA HIS A 246 3.59 -6.43 -2.99
C HIS A 246 2.93 -7.81 -3.04
N ASN A 247 1.62 -7.88 -3.27
CA ASN A 247 0.90 -9.14 -3.36
C ASN A 247 1.39 -10.00 -4.53
N LEU A 248 1.61 -9.38 -5.70
CA LEU A 248 2.19 -10.09 -6.86
C LEU A 248 3.59 -10.64 -6.57
N ALA A 249 4.41 -9.90 -5.82
CA ALA A 249 5.76 -10.35 -5.45
C ALA A 249 5.76 -11.56 -4.50
N LEU A 250 4.67 -11.79 -3.77
CA LEU A 250 4.49 -12.95 -2.89
C LEU A 250 3.82 -14.13 -3.61
N ALA A 251 3.06 -13.87 -4.67
CA ALA A 251 2.43 -14.92 -5.46
C ALA A 251 3.50 -15.72 -6.22
N SER A 252 3.51 -17.01 -6.01
CA SER A 252 4.36 -17.98 -6.71
C SER A 252 4.01 -18.05 -8.18
#